data_bd36fdfdc25a36d041e66d84d9b92480
#
_entry.id   bd36fdfdc25a36d041e66d84d9b92480
#
_cell.length_a   1.000
_cell.length_b   1.000
_cell.length_c   1.000
_cell.angle_alpha   90.00
_cell.angle_beta   90.00
_cell.angle_gamma   90.00
#
_symmetry.space_group_name_H-M   'P 1'
#
loop_
_entity.id
_entity.type
_entity.pdbx_description
1 polymer ?
#
loop_
_entity_poly.entity_id
_entity_poly.type
_entity_poly.pdbx_seq_one_letter_code
_entity_poly.pdbx_strand_id
1 'polypeptide(L)'
;MQGSGLEEEMKKIILTGDRPTGKLHVGHYVGSLKRRVELQNSGEYDDIYIMIADAQALTDNADNPEKVRKNISEVALDYLSCGLDPEKSNLFVQSYVSELTELTFYYSNLVTVSRLKRNPTVKSEIQMRGFNASIPVGFFTYPISQAADITAFKATTVPVGEDQLPMLEQAREIVRSFNTTYDSKQSKIDLN
;
A
#
# COMPACT_ATOMS: atom_id res chain seq x y z
N MET A 1 0.81 2.02 45.81
CA MET A 1 1.75 1.88 44.67
C MET A 1 0.93 2.08 43.41
N GLN A 2 0.99 3.31 42.88
CA GLN A 2 0.30 3.65 41.64
C GLN A 2 1.16 3.12 40.48
N GLY A 3 0.65 2.15 39.74
CA GLY A 3 1.24 1.74 38.48
C GLY A 3 1.04 2.83 37.42
N SER A 4 2.10 3.56 37.10
CA SER A 4 2.16 4.42 35.93
C SER A 4 2.18 3.53 34.69
N GLY A 5 1.00 3.18 34.19
CA GLY A 5 0.88 2.70 32.82
C GLY A 5 1.25 3.88 31.92
N LEU A 6 2.48 3.89 31.44
CA LEU A 6 2.85 4.70 30.28
C LEU A 6 2.04 4.08 29.14
N GLU A 7 0.94 4.70 28.72
CA GLU A 7 0.37 4.47 27.41
C GLU A 7 1.48 4.82 26.42
N GLU A 8 2.05 3.81 25.79
CA GLU A 8 3.03 3.97 24.72
C GLU A 8 2.29 4.73 23.60
N GLU A 9 2.60 6.00 23.42
CA GLU A 9 1.95 6.84 22.41
C GLU A 9 2.19 6.19 21.04
N MET A 10 1.12 5.78 20.40
CA MET A 10 1.20 5.00 19.16
C MET A 10 1.79 5.88 18.06
N LYS A 11 2.91 5.47 17.46
CA LYS A 11 3.55 6.18 16.36
C LYS A 11 2.58 6.49 15.23
N LYS A 12 2.63 7.70 14.72
CA LYS A 12 1.89 8.13 13.53
C LYS A 12 2.73 7.84 12.29
N ILE A 13 2.33 6.88 11.51
CA ILE A 13 3.08 6.38 10.35
C ILE A 13 2.26 6.55 9.08
N ILE A 14 2.85 7.20 8.08
CA ILE A 14 2.27 7.29 6.74
C ILE A 14 2.87 6.20 5.84
N LEU A 15 2.02 5.52 5.08
CA LEU A 15 2.42 4.76 3.90
C LEU A 15 1.67 5.29 2.68
N THR A 16 2.41 5.58 1.63
CA THR A 16 1.86 5.99 0.33
C THR A 16 2.80 5.53 -0.78
N GLY A 17 2.38 5.59 -2.03
CA GLY A 17 3.24 5.22 -3.16
C GLY A 17 2.52 5.25 -4.49
N ASP A 18 3.28 5.01 -5.56
CA ASP A 18 2.77 4.92 -6.92
C ASP A 18 3.36 3.70 -7.63
N ARG A 19 2.60 3.16 -8.58
CA ARG A 19 3.09 2.11 -9.47
C ARG A 19 3.94 2.73 -10.59
N PRO A 20 5.16 2.23 -10.86
CA PRO A 20 6.04 2.76 -11.89
C PRO A 20 5.61 2.28 -13.29
N THR A 21 4.40 2.65 -13.73
CA THR A 21 3.84 2.29 -15.03
C THR A 21 4.12 3.33 -16.12
N GLY A 22 4.70 4.47 -15.74
CA GLY A 22 5.07 5.60 -16.60
C GLY A 22 5.64 6.74 -15.76
N LYS A 23 6.07 7.81 -16.43
CA LYS A 23 6.46 9.07 -15.75
C LYS A 23 5.24 9.67 -15.05
N LEU A 24 5.48 10.29 -13.91
CA LEU A 24 4.44 11.06 -13.24
C LEU A 24 4.17 12.36 -14.04
N HIS A 25 2.97 12.84 -13.95
CA HIS A 25 2.54 14.06 -14.65
C HIS A 25 1.85 15.04 -13.69
N VAL A 26 1.49 16.22 -14.17
CA VAL A 26 0.86 17.28 -13.35
C VAL A 26 -0.33 16.79 -12.56
N GLY A 27 -1.13 15.84 -13.11
CA GLY A 27 -2.25 15.23 -12.39
C GLY A 27 -1.83 14.47 -11.14
N HIS A 28 -0.70 13.74 -11.18
CA HIS A 28 -0.13 13.09 -10.00
C HIS A 28 0.38 14.12 -8.99
N TYR A 29 1.01 15.19 -9.48
CA TYR A 29 1.50 16.26 -8.62
C TYR A 29 0.35 16.89 -7.82
N VAL A 30 -0.68 17.36 -8.50
CA VAL A 30 -1.83 18.03 -7.87
C VAL A 30 -2.66 17.07 -7.05
N GLY A 31 -2.86 15.84 -7.55
CA GLY A 31 -3.73 14.84 -6.92
C GLY A 31 -3.11 14.16 -5.68
N SER A 32 -1.78 14.05 -5.60
CA SER A 32 -1.15 13.33 -4.49
C SER A 32 0.21 13.84 -4.03
N LEU A 33 1.17 14.13 -4.94
CA LEU A 33 2.54 14.44 -4.53
C LEU A 33 2.65 15.70 -3.70
N LYS A 34 1.94 16.76 -4.10
CA LYS A 34 1.87 18.02 -3.34
C LYS A 34 1.46 17.76 -1.88
N ARG A 35 0.41 16.95 -1.69
CA ARG A 35 -0.07 16.61 -0.35
C ARG A 35 0.96 15.78 0.43
N ARG A 36 1.68 14.87 -0.21
CA ARG A 36 2.76 14.11 0.43
C ARG A 36 3.88 15.00 0.93
N VAL A 37 4.30 15.99 0.13
CA VAL A 37 5.30 16.99 0.55
C VAL A 37 4.81 17.84 1.71
N GLU A 38 3.54 18.24 1.71
CA GLU A 38 2.94 18.96 2.84
C GLU A 38 2.96 18.12 4.11
N LEU A 39 2.55 16.84 4.04
CA LEU A 39 2.56 15.92 5.16
C LEU A 39 3.99 15.65 5.67
N GLN A 40 4.96 15.49 4.76
CA GLN A 40 6.37 15.35 5.11
C GLN A 40 6.89 16.54 5.92
N ASN A 41 6.47 17.76 5.56
CA ASN A 41 6.96 18.98 6.19
C ASN A 41 6.10 19.44 7.38
N SER A 42 4.98 18.76 7.68
CA SER A 42 4.08 19.13 8.79
C SER A 42 4.68 18.85 10.17
N GLY A 43 5.57 17.86 10.27
CA GLY A 43 6.10 17.40 11.56
C GLY A 43 5.08 16.62 12.41
N GLU A 44 3.93 16.23 11.83
CA GLU A 44 2.86 15.53 12.53
C GLU A 44 3.05 14.01 12.61
N TYR A 45 3.99 13.47 11.83
CA TYR A 45 4.19 12.03 11.65
C TYR A 45 5.62 11.65 12.07
N ASP A 46 5.72 10.52 12.76
CA ASP A 46 7.00 9.97 13.22
C ASP A 46 7.79 9.32 12.08
N ASP A 47 7.09 8.59 11.21
CA ASP A 47 7.68 7.92 10.06
C ASP A 47 6.83 8.12 8.80
N ILE A 48 7.48 8.34 7.67
CA ILE A 48 6.84 8.48 6.37
C ILE A 48 7.51 7.51 5.39
N TYR A 49 6.73 6.56 4.88
CA TYR A 49 7.15 5.57 3.90
C TYR A 49 6.53 5.88 2.54
N ILE A 50 7.37 6.02 1.53
CA ILE A 50 6.96 6.32 0.16
C ILE A 50 7.45 5.21 -0.75
N MET A 51 6.52 4.39 -1.20
CA MET A 51 6.77 3.16 -1.94
C MET A 51 6.72 3.39 -3.45
N ILE A 52 7.69 2.85 -4.17
CA ILE A 52 7.59 2.61 -5.60
C ILE A 52 7.10 1.17 -5.76
N ALA A 53 5.83 1.01 -6.09
CA ALA A 53 5.11 -0.27 -6.09
C ALA A 53 5.34 -1.07 -7.39
N ASP A 54 6.57 -1.51 -7.61
CA ASP A 54 7.00 -2.19 -8.83
C ASP A 54 6.44 -3.61 -8.95
N ALA A 55 6.39 -4.38 -7.87
CA ALA A 55 5.78 -5.70 -7.88
C ALA A 55 4.27 -5.60 -8.18
N GLN A 56 3.59 -4.59 -7.64
CA GLN A 56 2.20 -4.31 -7.94
C GLN A 56 2.00 -3.87 -9.40
N ALA A 57 2.93 -3.10 -9.96
CA ALA A 57 2.88 -2.69 -11.36
C ALA A 57 2.93 -3.87 -12.33
N LEU A 58 3.60 -4.97 -11.96
CA LEU A 58 3.66 -6.18 -12.77
C LEU A 58 2.34 -6.93 -12.88
N THR A 59 1.37 -6.69 -11.99
CA THR A 59 0.07 -7.38 -12.02
C THR A 59 -0.72 -7.14 -13.30
N ASP A 60 -0.45 -6.02 -13.97
CA ASP A 60 -1.07 -5.62 -15.23
C ASP A 60 -0.06 -5.17 -16.32
N ASN A 61 1.23 -5.39 -16.09
CA ASN A 61 2.33 -5.13 -17.03
C ASN A 61 3.31 -6.32 -17.08
N ALA A 62 2.82 -7.55 -16.84
CA ALA A 62 3.67 -8.74 -16.81
C ALA A 62 4.33 -9.05 -18.17
N ASP A 63 3.73 -8.61 -19.26
CA ASP A 63 4.21 -8.72 -20.63
C ASP A 63 5.34 -7.72 -20.97
N ASN A 64 5.54 -6.70 -20.13
CA ASN A 64 6.56 -5.68 -20.36
C ASN A 64 7.29 -5.28 -19.06
N PRO A 65 8.03 -6.20 -18.43
CA PRO A 65 8.73 -5.92 -17.16
C PRO A 65 9.83 -4.85 -17.30
N GLU A 66 10.45 -4.71 -18.47
CA GLU A 66 11.46 -3.68 -18.72
C GLU A 66 10.89 -2.26 -18.63
N LYS A 67 9.64 -2.08 -19.03
CA LYS A 67 8.92 -0.81 -18.82
C LYS A 67 8.84 -0.46 -17.34
N VAL A 68 8.45 -1.42 -16.51
CA VAL A 68 8.35 -1.23 -15.05
C VAL A 68 9.73 -0.90 -14.48
N ARG A 69 10.75 -1.70 -14.82
CA ARG A 69 12.13 -1.48 -14.34
C ARG A 69 12.66 -0.09 -14.67
N LYS A 70 12.48 0.35 -15.91
CA LYS A 70 12.90 1.69 -16.35
C LYS A 70 12.18 2.80 -15.56
N ASN A 71 10.90 2.63 -15.32
CA ASN A 71 10.09 3.66 -14.65
C ASN A 71 10.33 3.75 -13.13
N ILE A 72 10.96 2.77 -12.49
CA ILE A 72 11.37 2.89 -11.07
C ILE A 72 12.26 4.12 -10.89
N SER A 73 13.30 4.26 -11.70
CA SER A 73 14.22 5.42 -11.62
C SER A 73 13.52 6.74 -12.01
N GLU A 74 12.64 6.71 -13.01
CA GLU A 74 11.89 7.91 -13.42
C GLU A 74 10.97 8.41 -12.30
N VAL A 75 10.21 7.50 -11.66
CA VAL A 75 9.33 7.84 -10.55
C VAL A 75 10.12 8.34 -9.33
N ALA A 76 11.28 7.73 -9.04
CA ALA A 76 12.16 8.19 -7.97
C ALA A 76 12.64 9.63 -8.22
N LEU A 77 13.06 9.93 -9.45
CA LEU A 77 13.48 11.28 -9.86
C LEU A 77 12.31 12.28 -9.77
N ASP A 78 11.11 11.89 -10.20
CA ASP A 78 9.91 12.71 -10.08
C ASP A 78 9.58 13.02 -8.61
N TYR A 79 9.71 12.06 -7.71
CA TYR A 79 9.51 12.25 -6.27
C TYR A 79 10.47 13.31 -5.70
N LEU A 80 11.76 13.16 -5.97
CA LEU A 80 12.78 14.12 -5.52
C LEU A 80 12.56 15.50 -6.11
N SER A 81 12.23 15.57 -7.41
CA SER A 81 11.97 16.82 -8.12
C SER A 81 10.74 17.57 -7.59
N CYS A 82 9.76 16.85 -7.05
CA CYS A 82 8.57 17.44 -6.44
C CYS A 82 8.79 17.89 -4.99
N GLY A 83 9.95 17.58 -4.39
CA GLY A 83 10.31 18.03 -3.04
C GLY A 83 10.15 16.97 -1.95
N LEU A 84 9.98 15.69 -2.32
CA LEU A 84 10.12 14.61 -1.36
C LEU A 84 11.60 14.44 -1.00
N ASP A 85 11.89 14.49 0.30
CA ASP A 85 13.23 14.56 0.86
C ASP A 85 13.59 13.22 1.52
N PRO A 86 14.61 12.50 1.04
CA PRO A 86 15.01 11.21 1.60
C PRO A 86 15.62 11.31 3.00
N GLU A 87 15.94 12.52 3.49
CA GLU A 87 16.33 12.71 4.89
C GLU A 87 15.13 12.80 5.84
N LYS A 88 13.91 13.05 5.29
CA LYS A 88 12.67 13.17 6.05
C LYS A 88 11.70 12.01 5.81
N SER A 89 11.85 11.30 4.70
CA SER A 89 10.96 10.24 4.27
C SER A 89 11.74 9.02 3.79
N ASN A 90 11.23 7.84 4.09
CA ASN A 90 11.82 6.57 3.65
C ASN A 90 11.30 6.23 2.25
N LEU A 91 12.08 6.52 1.21
CA LEU A 91 11.77 6.12 -0.16
C LEU A 91 12.30 4.71 -0.42
N PHE A 92 11.44 3.81 -0.89
CA PHE A 92 11.85 2.43 -1.16
C PHE A 92 11.11 1.82 -2.35
N VAL A 93 11.69 0.74 -2.88
CA VAL A 93 11.10 -0.06 -3.95
C VAL A 93 10.46 -1.31 -3.32
N GLN A 94 9.21 -1.58 -3.64
CA GLN A 94 8.41 -2.65 -3.03
C GLN A 94 9.09 -4.03 -3.11
N SER A 95 9.64 -4.39 -4.27
CA SER A 95 10.29 -5.69 -4.49
C SER A 95 11.57 -5.91 -3.68
N TYR A 96 12.14 -4.87 -3.08
CA TYR A 96 13.33 -4.99 -2.21
C TYR A 96 12.97 -5.35 -0.77
N VAL A 97 11.68 -5.37 -0.44
CA VAL A 97 11.16 -5.82 0.86
C VAL A 97 10.42 -7.14 0.64
N SER A 98 11.18 -8.24 0.64
CA SER A 98 10.66 -9.59 0.33
C SER A 98 9.55 -10.05 1.28
N GLU A 99 9.57 -9.57 2.52
CA GLU A 99 8.59 -9.85 3.57
C GLU A 99 7.16 -9.42 3.19
N LEU A 100 7.01 -8.44 2.32
CA LEU A 100 5.69 -8.03 1.80
C LEU A 100 5.04 -9.15 0.97
N THR A 101 5.85 -9.86 0.18
CA THR A 101 5.37 -11.00 -0.60
C THR A 101 5.03 -12.18 0.32
N GLU A 102 5.85 -12.45 1.31
CA GLU A 102 5.61 -13.49 2.31
C GLU A 102 4.31 -13.22 3.09
N LEU A 103 4.13 -12.00 3.58
CA LEU A 103 2.92 -11.59 4.30
C LEU A 103 1.68 -11.67 3.40
N THR A 104 1.80 -11.30 2.12
CA THR A 104 0.73 -11.45 1.13
C THR A 104 0.29 -12.90 1.01
N PHE A 105 1.23 -13.84 1.01
CA PHE A 105 0.92 -15.27 0.95
C PHE A 105 0.16 -15.73 2.20
N TYR A 106 0.58 -15.32 3.40
CA TYR A 106 -0.13 -15.63 4.63
C TYR A 106 -1.55 -15.05 4.63
N TYR A 107 -1.72 -13.80 4.23
CA TYR A 107 -3.03 -13.15 4.15
C TYR A 107 -3.96 -13.79 3.11
N SER A 108 -3.41 -14.39 2.06
CA SER A 108 -4.19 -15.10 1.05
C SER A 108 -5.01 -16.25 1.63
N ASN A 109 -4.60 -16.81 2.78
CA ASN A 109 -5.34 -17.85 3.50
C ASN A 109 -6.53 -17.30 4.30
N LEU A 110 -6.63 -15.97 4.47
CA LEU A 110 -7.67 -15.32 5.26
C LEU A 110 -8.77 -14.67 4.40
N VAL A 111 -8.62 -14.71 3.07
CA VAL A 111 -9.54 -14.05 2.13
C VAL A 111 -10.10 -15.05 1.14
N THR A 112 -11.40 -14.99 0.91
CA THR A 112 -12.04 -15.84 -0.08
C THR A 112 -12.11 -15.18 -1.46
N VAL A 113 -12.07 -15.99 -2.52
CA VAL A 113 -12.31 -15.55 -3.91
C VAL A 113 -13.64 -14.77 -4.03
N SER A 114 -14.69 -15.26 -3.35
CA SER A 114 -15.99 -14.59 -3.35
C SER A 114 -15.94 -13.20 -2.73
N ARG A 115 -15.08 -12.98 -1.72
CA ARG A 115 -14.92 -11.65 -1.11
C ARG A 115 -14.20 -10.69 -2.05
N LEU A 116 -13.12 -11.13 -2.69
CA LEU A 116 -12.39 -10.33 -3.69
C LEU A 116 -13.31 -9.93 -4.87
N LYS A 117 -14.09 -10.87 -5.38
CA LYS A 117 -15.08 -10.60 -6.45
C LYS A 117 -16.12 -9.55 -6.08
N ARG A 118 -16.42 -9.35 -4.80
CA ARG A 118 -17.39 -8.35 -4.34
C ARG A 118 -16.79 -6.97 -4.09
N ASN A 119 -15.46 -6.83 -4.07
CA ASN A 119 -14.82 -5.53 -3.89
C ASN A 119 -15.17 -4.60 -5.06
N PRO A 120 -15.77 -3.41 -4.80
CA PRO A 120 -16.21 -2.50 -5.87
C PRO A 120 -15.06 -2.00 -6.75
N THR A 121 -13.91 -1.68 -6.13
CA THR A 121 -12.72 -1.20 -6.86
C THR A 121 -12.21 -2.27 -7.82
N VAL A 122 -12.07 -3.52 -7.34
CA VAL A 122 -11.64 -4.66 -8.18
C VAL A 122 -12.59 -4.88 -9.35
N LYS A 123 -13.91 -4.82 -9.11
CA LYS A 123 -14.92 -4.94 -10.18
C LYS A 123 -14.77 -3.87 -11.24
N SER A 124 -14.66 -2.62 -10.82
CA SER A 124 -14.51 -1.48 -11.73
C SER A 124 -13.25 -1.60 -12.57
N GLU A 125 -12.13 -1.95 -11.96
CA GLU A 125 -10.86 -2.10 -12.66
C GLU A 125 -10.85 -3.27 -13.64
N ILE A 126 -11.46 -4.42 -13.29
CA ILE A 126 -11.62 -5.57 -14.22
C ILE A 126 -12.38 -5.12 -15.47
N GLN A 127 -13.46 -4.34 -15.30
CA GLN A 127 -14.25 -3.83 -16.42
C GLN A 127 -13.46 -2.84 -17.27
N MET A 128 -12.78 -1.87 -16.66
CA MET A 128 -11.98 -0.86 -17.37
C MET A 128 -10.84 -1.48 -18.18
N ARG A 129 -10.25 -2.56 -17.69
CA ARG A 129 -9.14 -3.25 -18.36
C ARG A 129 -9.57 -4.31 -19.37
N GLY A 130 -10.86 -4.60 -19.47
CA GLY A 130 -11.39 -5.55 -20.43
C GLY A 130 -10.94 -7.01 -20.23
N PHE A 131 -10.61 -7.42 -19.00
CA PHE A 131 -10.13 -8.77 -18.71
C PHE A 131 -11.17 -9.87 -18.93
N ASN A 132 -12.46 -9.53 -19.10
CA ASN A 132 -13.55 -10.48 -19.34
C ASN A 132 -13.49 -11.71 -18.40
N ALA A 133 -13.31 -12.90 -18.99
CA ALA A 133 -13.21 -14.16 -18.24
C ALA A 133 -11.77 -14.54 -17.84
N SER A 134 -10.75 -13.91 -18.44
CA SER A 134 -9.32 -14.20 -18.22
C SER A 134 -8.67 -13.15 -17.34
N ILE A 135 -8.94 -13.20 -16.04
CA ILE A 135 -8.36 -12.25 -15.07
C ILE A 135 -7.04 -12.83 -14.58
N PRO A 136 -5.90 -12.11 -14.71
CA PRO A 136 -4.63 -12.56 -14.12
C PRO A 136 -4.76 -12.70 -12.60
N VAL A 137 -4.24 -13.80 -12.04
CA VAL A 137 -4.34 -14.05 -10.59
C VAL A 137 -3.68 -12.92 -9.78
N GLY A 138 -2.50 -12.46 -10.19
CA GLY A 138 -1.82 -11.35 -9.51
C GLY A 138 -2.66 -10.08 -9.49
N PHE A 139 -3.32 -9.74 -10.61
CA PHE A 139 -4.25 -8.63 -10.68
C PHE A 139 -5.47 -8.85 -9.76
N PHE A 140 -6.00 -10.06 -9.71
CA PHE A 140 -7.18 -10.35 -8.88
C PHE A 140 -6.88 -10.32 -7.38
N THR A 141 -5.64 -10.63 -6.99
CA THR A 141 -5.21 -10.73 -5.58
C THR A 141 -4.49 -9.49 -5.05
N TYR A 142 -4.29 -8.44 -5.86
CA TYR A 142 -3.58 -7.24 -5.42
C TYR A 142 -4.16 -6.57 -4.16
N PRO A 143 -5.48 -6.67 -3.83
CA PRO A 143 -5.99 -6.13 -2.57
C PRO A 143 -5.36 -6.77 -1.33
N ILE A 144 -4.94 -8.03 -1.45
CA ILE A 144 -4.26 -8.75 -0.36
C ILE A 144 -2.83 -8.21 -0.22
N SER A 145 -2.12 -8.03 -1.33
CA SER A 145 -0.80 -7.42 -1.36
C SER A 145 -0.81 -6.01 -0.77
N GLN A 146 -1.80 -5.20 -1.13
CA GLN A 146 -1.94 -3.84 -0.57
C GLN A 146 -2.18 -3.86 0.95
N ALA A 147 -2.94 -4.82 1.45
CA ALA A 147 -3.10 -5.00 2.90
C ALA A 147 -1.78 -5.39 3.57
N ALA A 148 -0.97 -6.23 2.94
CA ALA A 148 0.36 -6.57 3.43
C ALA A 148 1.29 -5.35 3.47
N ASP A 149 1.29 -4.54 2.40
CA ASP A 149 2.06 -3.29 2.36
C ASP A 149 1.71 -2.37 3.55
N ILE A 150 0.42 -2.16 3.80
CA ILE A 150 -0.06 -1.27 4.87
C ILE A 150 0.35 -1.80 6.25
N THR A 151 0.14 -3.08 6.50
CA THR A 151 0.30 -3.65 7.84
C THR A 151 1.75 -3.95 8.20
N ALA A 152 2.61 -4.27 7.24
CA ALA A 152 4.04 -4.51 7.46
C ALA A 152 4.74 -3.29 8.08
N PHE A 153 4.36 -2.09 7.63
CA PHE A 153 4.91 -0.83 8.16
C PHE A 153 4.10 -0.27 9.34
N LYS A 154 3.05 -0.97 9.79
CA LYS A 154 2.13 -0.48 10.84
C LYS A 154 1.58 0.91 10.53
N ALA A 155 1.26 1.16 9.26
CA ALA A 155 0.79 2.47 8.81
C ALA A 155 -0.54 2.84 9.49
N THR A 156 -0.56 4.00 10.14
CA THR A 156 -1.75 4.57 10.76
C THR A 156 -2.51 5.49 9.81
N THR A 157 -1.84 5.94 8.76
CA THR A 157 -2.40 6.86 7.77
C THR A 157 -2.00 6.42 6.36
N VAL A 158 -2.99 6.21 5.51
CA VAL A 158 -2.81 5.88 4.09
C VAL A 158 -3.61 6.88 3.26
N PRO A 159 -2.97 7.94 2.74
CA PRO A 159 -3.63 8.94 1.90
C PRO A 159 -4.09 8.30 0.58
N VAL A 160 -5.39 8.26 0.34
CA VAL A 160 -5.99 7.66 -0.86
C VAL A 160 -7.15 8.50 -1.39
N GLY A 161 -7.50 8.32 -2.66
CA GLY A 161 -8.74 8.83 -3.22
C GLY A 161 -9.96 8.00 -2.75
N GLU A 162 -11.15 8.55 -2.92
CA GLU A 162 -12.41 7.89 -2.49
C GLU A 162 -12.62 6.52 -3.15
N ASP A 163 -12.16 6.34 -4.38
CA ASP A 163 -12.21 5.08 -5.13
C ASP A 163 -11.40 3.95 -4.48
N GLN A 164 -10.45 4.28 -3.61
CA GLN A 164 -9.61 3.33 -2.89
C GLN A 164 -10.10 3.01 -1.47
N LEU A 165 -11.14 3.65 -0.99
CA LEU A 165 -11.72 3.34 0.33
C LEU A 165 -12.14 1.87 0.49
N PRO A 166 -12.71 1.18 -0.54
CA PRO A 166 -13.01 -0.25 -0.44
C PRO A 166 -11.78 -1.13 -0.25
N MET A 167 -10.60 -0.65 -0.65
CA MET A 167 -9.32 -1.36 -0.46
C MET A 167 -8.86 -1.27 0.99
N LEU A 168 -8.99 -0.09 1.61
CA LEU A 168 -8.70 0.08 3.03
C LEU A 168 -9.63 -0.74 3.91
N GLU A 169 -10.92 -0.82 3.55
CA GLU A 169 -11.87 -1.68 4.28
C GLU A 169 -11.50 -3.17 4.13
N GLN A 170 -11.07 -3.59 2.93
CA GLN A 170 -10.55 -4.94 2.71
C GLN A 170 -9.34 -5.23 3.59
N ALA A 171 -8.41 -4.27 3.73
CA ALA A 171 -7.25 -4.41 4.61
C ALA A 171 -7.68 -4.56 6.08
N ARG A 172 -8.63 -3.75 6.56
CA ARG A 172 -9.20 -3.87 7.91
C ARG A 172 -9.87 -5.23 8.16
N GLU A 173 -10.58 -5.76 7.17
CA GLU A 173 -11.17 -7.10 7.26
C GLU A 173 -10.11 -8.20 7.41
N ILE A 174 -9.01 -8.10 6.64
CA ILE A 174 -7.89 -9.04 6.74
C ILE A 174 -7.27 -8.99 8.13
N VAL A 175 -7.03 -7.80 8.68
CA VAL A 175 -6.49 -7.62 10.03
C VAL A 175 -7.42 -8.22 11.09
N ARG A 176 -8.74 -7.97 10.98
CA ARG A 176 -9.72 -8.60 11.90
C ARG A 176 -9.65 -10.12 11.82
N SER A 177 -9.60 -10.68 10.60
CA SER A 177 -9.48 -12.13 10.40
C SER A 177 -8.18 -12.67 10.99
N PHE A 178 -7.06 -11.97 10.78
CA PHE A 178 -5.76 -12.33 11.32
C PHE A 178 -5.80 -12.35 12.85
N ASN A 179 -6.25 -11.28 13.47
CA ASN A 179 -6.32 -11.15 14.92
C ASN A 179 -7.27 -12.20 15.54
N THR A 180 -8.39 -12.54 14.87
CA THR A 180 -9.32 -13.55 15.33
C THR A 180 -8.74 -14.97 15.22
N THR A 181 -8.00 -15.24 14.15
CA THR A 181 -7.47 -16.58 13.86
C THR A 181 -6.23 -16.90 14.70
N TYR A 182 -5.37 -15.88 14.88
CA TYR A 182 -4.07 -16.02 15.51
C TYR A 182 -3.98 -15.28 16.84
N ASP A 183 -5.10 -15.12 17.57
CA ASP A 183 -5.17 -14.41 18.85
C ASP A 183 -4.21 -15.00 19.90
N SER A 184 -2.94 -14.68 19.75
CA SER A 184 -1.97 -14.78 20.82
C SER A 184 -1.87 -13.39 21.45
N LYS A 185 -1.93 -13.30 22.77
CA LYS A 185 -1.91 -12.06 23.57
C LYS A 185 -0.73 -11.11 23.29
N GLN A 186 0.14 -11.43 22.32
CA GLN A 186 1.40 -10.73 22.01
C GLN A 186 1.48 -10.08 20.63
N SER A 187 0.49 -10.23 19.73
CA SER A 187 0.67 -9.83 18.33
C SER A 187 -0.60 -9.26 17.68
N LYS A 188 -1.32 -8.37 18.37
CA LYS A 188 -2.45 -7.69 17.70
C LYS A 188 -1.93 -6.65 16.73
N ILE A 189 -2.35 -6.76 15.47
CA ILE A 189 -2.21 -5.70 14.47
C ILE A 189 -3.38 -4.74 14.71
N ASP A 190 -3.08 -3.48 14.98
CA ASP A 190 -4.10 -2.45 15.17
C ASP A 190 -4.12 -1.52 13.95
N LEU A 191 -5.29 -1.40 13.34
CA LEU A 191 -5.58 -0.44 12.28
C LEU A 191 -6.83 0.34 12.72
N ASN A 192 -6.60 1.43 13.44
CA ASN A 192 -7.63 2.40 13.77
C ASN A 192 -7.96 3.32 12.60
#